data_bb5f6a2b19c2d0a7e4d72636ebfe1a8a
#
_entry.id   bb5f6a2b19c2d0a7e4d72636ebfe1a8a
#
_cell.length_a   1.000
_cell.length_b   1.000
_cell.length_c   1.000
_cell.angle_alpha   90.00
_cell.angle_beta   90.00
_cell.angle_gamma   90.00
#
_symmetry.space_group_name_H-M   'P 1'
#
loop_
_entity.id
_entity.type
_entity.pdbx_description
1 polymer ?
#
loop_
_entity_poly.entity_id
_entity_poly.type
_entity_poly.pdbx_seq_one_letter_code
_entity_poly.pdbx_strand_id
1 'polypeptide(L)'
;MKKAVRYIGYTFQDCYRAFPRFFVLTYLLDGTGTACEVFVPLLLARILELAGEGQGGKELAAVIGLYGLALACGPVLEVFFRASSKRARVLGKKYFGSRLAVFSAKIRLEALEDPDTLDKFHRAEGGENSQFIFFEQVNLALRKLATCGGMMMVVGRYSPVLVVTGLLALLPALSTKIYFEKKITSFRRGQSPVLRRCQYLRGLFANRETVKEMRVMGFERHVTQRWEEANRARLKEFQETELDVRRKQVWGIIVMSVCYVVNIGVAFFLMAGGRISVGAFAACLAAFSAYDASIQMLIAMVFNAVHTYRMVEDYYDYFTIPTEVEGDLEYRPFEEKIAVQDVHFRYSGAAGEALDGLTCEIKKGEHVVVVGENGSGKTTFSKLLTGAYLPSRGSISYDGQRTEDLRRGSLYEHISVVPQDFVRYRFTLGENVGISSLKRMGDTKAMEELLAQVAGEGFLEKVGGLDVQLGREFGGQELSGGEWQKVAIARGLWKRSSIVVLDEPTSALDPLVEYEILSRFVEMIQDRTSVIISHRVGICRSADKIIVMKDGRMVECGKHQELLAREGEYARIWREQAKWYV
;
A
#
# COMPACT_ATOMS: atom_id res chain seq x y z
N MET A 1 -14.38 14.89 -13.96
CA MET A 1 -15.49 15.21 -13.05
C MET A 1 -16.31 14.00 -12.62
N LYS A 2 -16.86 13.16 -13.52
CA LYS A 2 -17.62 11.94 -13.15
C LYS A 2 -16.87 10.97 -12.24
N LYS A 3 -15.56 10.70 -12.51
CA LYS A 3 -14.69 9.84 -11.68
C LYS A 3 -14.55 10.39 -10.25
N ALA A 4 -14.32 11.69 -10.10
CA ALA A 4 -14.17 12.34 -8.80
C ALA A 4 -15.43 12.23 -7.94
N VAL A 5 -16.61 12.51 -8.51
CA VAL A 5 -17.89 12.39 -7.79
C VAL A 5 -18.11 10.95 -7.32
N ARG A 6 -17.78 9.95 -8.15
CA ARG A 6 -17.89 8.54 -7.81
C ARG A 6 -16.98 8.14 -6.64
N TYR A 7 -15.71 8.57 -6.65
CA TYR A 7 -14.76 8.22 -5.58
C TYR A 7 -15.06 8.94 -4.26
N ILE A 8 -15.55 10.18 -4.33
CA ILE A 8 -16.09 10.88 -3.15
C ILE A 8 -17.26 10.07 -2.56
N GLY A 9 -18.20 9.63 -3.40
CA GLY A 9 -19.31 8.79 -2.96
C GLY A 9 -18.85 7.48 -2.31
N TYR A 10 -17.87 6.79 -2.91
CA TYR A 10 -17.29 5.58 -2.32
C TYR A 10 -16.64 5.84 -0.97
N THR A 11 -15.87 6.94 -0.82
CA THR A 11 -15.26 7.30 0.45
C THR A 11 -16.31 7.49 1.55
N PHE A 12 -17.38 8.23 1.27
CA PHE A 12 -18.45 8.42 2.26
C PHE A 12 -19.18 7.13 2.61
N GLN A 13 -19.45 6.28 1.62
CA GLN A 13 -20.07 4.98 1.83
C GLN A 13 -19.19 4.05 2.66
N ASP A 14 -17.89 3.98 2.34
CA ASP A 14 -16.92 3.15 3.05
C ASP A 14 -16.68 3.67 4.48
N CYS A 15 -16.62 5.00 4.69
CA CYS A 15 -16.56 5.60 6.02
C CYS A 15 -17.81 5.28 6.85
N TYR A 16 -19.01 5.34 6.25
CA TYR A 16 -20.23 4.92 6.93
C TYR A 16 -20.17 3.44 7.36
N ARG A 17 -19.66 2.56 6.49
CA ARG A 17 -19.49 1.12 6.81
C ARG A 17 -18.46 0.88 7.91
N ALA A 18 -17.35 1.62 7.86
CA ALA A 18 -16.26 1.46 8.82
C ALA A 18 -16.61 1.94 10.24
N PHE A 19 -17.35 3.05 10.35
CA PHE A 19 -17.67 3.69 11.64
C PHE A 19 -19.06 4.36 11.67
N PRO A 20 -20.17 3.59 11.53
CA PRO A 20 -21.51 4.15 11.35
C PRO A 20 -21.97 5.06 12.49
N ARG A 21 -21.64 4.71 13.75
CA ARG A 21 -22.00 5.51 14.93
C ARG A 21 -21.31 6.87 14.92
N PHE A 22 -20.02 6.91 14.59
CA PHE A 22 -19.26 8.15 14.49
C PHE A 22 -19.77 9.01 13.33
N PHE A 23 -20.08 8.39 12.20
CA PHE A 23 -20.62 9.08 11.02
C PHE A 23 -21.88 9.89 11.37
N VAL A 24 -22.87 9.27 12.02
CA VAL A 24 -24.09 9.96 12.47
C VAL A 24 -23.81 11.02 13.54
N LEU A 25 -22.96 10.67 14.52
CA LEU A 25 -22.59 11.57 15.62
C LEU A 25 -21.92 12.85 15.08
N THR A 26 -21.10 12.75 14.06
CA THR A 26 -20.42 13.90 13.44
C THR A 26 -21.46 14.94 12.97
N TYR A 27 -22.47 14.55 12.22
CA TYR A 27 -23.48 15.48 11.71
C TYR A 27 -24.35 16.09 12.83
N LEU A 28 -24.65 15.32 13.87
CA LEU A 28 -25.38 15.83 15.04
C LEU A 28 -24.56 16.87 15.80
N LEU A 29 -23.29 16.59 16.07
CA LEU A 29 -22.39 17.51 16.78
C LEU A 29 -22.10 18.76 15.95
N ASP A 30 -21.88 18.61 14.64
CA ASP A 30 -21.62 19.72 13.74
C ASP A 30 -22.85 20.61 13.58
N GLY A 31 -24.04 20.05 13.48
CA GLY A 31 -25.30 20.79 13.40
C GLY A 31 -25.58 21.60 14.67
N THR A 32 -25.44 20.97 15.84
CA THR A 32 -25.64 21.66 17.14
C THR A 32 -24.57 22.72 17.38
N GLY A 33 -23.30 22.44 17.07
CA GLY A 33 -22.21 23.41 17.20
C GLY A 33 -22.40 24.62 16.28
N THR A 34 -22.80 24.40 15.02
CA THR A 34 -23.11 25.49 14.08
C THR A 34 -24.30 26.35 14.56
N ALA A 35 -25.37 25.73 15.05
CA ALA A 35 -26.49 26.47 15.61
C ALA A 35 -26.06 27.37 16.78
N CYS A 36 -25.30 26.82 17.74
CA CYS A 36 -24.76 27.60 18.86
C CYS A 36 -23.89 28.77 18.37
N GLU A 37 -22.98 28.55 17.41
CA GLU A 37 -22.13 29.61 16.85
C GLU A 37 -22.98 30.73 16.24
N VAL A 38 -24.07 30.44 15.52
CA VAL A 38 -24.94 31.42 14.86
C VAL A 38 -25.83 32.17 15.86
N PHE A 39 -26.24 31.52 16.95
CA PHE A 39 -27.12 32.19 17.96
C PHE A 39 -26.34 33.15 18.86
N VAL A 40 -25.05 32.99 19.07
CA VAL A 40 -24.23 33.85 19.95
C VAL A 40 -24.33 35.34 19.60
N PRO A 41 -24.17 35.82 18.35
CA PRO A 41 -24.38 37.24 18.01
C PRO A 41 -25.78 37.75 18.27
N LEU A 42 -26.82 36.93 18.04
CA LEU A 42 -28.23 37.32 18.27
C LEU A 42 -28.53 37.48 19.76
N LEU A 43 -28.00 36.58 20.59
CA LEU A 43 -28.16 36.67 22.04
C LEU A 43 -27.44 37.90 22.60
N LEU A 44 -26.25 38.24 22.07
CA LEU A 44 -25.52 39.44 22.42
C LEU A 44 -26.32 40.71 22.11
N ALA A 45 -26.93 40.77 20.93
CA ALA A 45 -27.83 41.89 20.57
C ALA A 45 -28.95 42.03 21.58
N ARG A 46 -29.62 40.93 21.92
CA ARG A 46 -30.76 40.96 22.86
C ARG A 46 -30.33 41.39 24.28
N ILE A 47 -29.15 40.97 24.76
CA ILE A 47 -28.60 41.41 26.04
C ILE A 47 -28.44 42.95 26.07
N LEU A 48 -27.84 43.52 25.01
CA LEU A 48 -27.60 44.96 24.95
C LEU A 48 -28.88 45.78 24.78
N GLU A 49 -29.87 45.25 24.07
CA GLU A 49 -31.20 45.89 23.95
C GLU A 49 -31.92 45.94 25.32
N LEU A 50 -32.00 44.80 26.01
CA LEU A 50 -32.62 44.71 27.34
C LEU A 50 -31.91 45.58 28.38
N ALA A 51 -30.59 45.64 28.34
CA ALA A 51 -29.81 46.50 29.23
C ALA A 51 -30.04 47.98 28.94
N GLY A 52 -30.19 48.38 27.66
CA GLY A 52 -30.47 49.77 27.26
C GLY A 52 -31.90 50.23 27.58
N GLU A 53 -32.87 49.34 27.58
CA GLU A 53 -34.25 49.61 27.94
C GLU A 53 -34.49 49.69 29.45
N GLY A 54 -33.48 49.43 30.27
CA GLY A 54 -33.61 49.42 31.75
C GLY A 54 -34.51 48.29 32.27
N GLN A 55 -34.95 47.38 31.42
CA GLN A 55 -35.73 46.18 31.75
C GLN A 55 -34.81 45.09 32.27
N GLY A 56 -34.23 45.30 33.45
CA GLY A 56 -33.23 44.41 33.98
C GLY A 56 -33.78 43.51 35.06
N GLY A 57 -34.01 42.38 34.97
CA GLY A 57 -34.39 41.42 35.99
C GLY A 57 -34.21 39.99 35.51
N LYS A 58 -35.26 39.21 35.57
CA LYS A 58 -35.26 37.78 35.26
C LYS A 58 -34.99 37.50 33.77
N GLU A 59 -35.52 38.32 32.84
CA GLU A 59 -35.34 38.13 31.41
C GLU A 59 -33.89 38.35 30.99
N LEU A 60 -33.24 39.42 31.45
CA LEU A 60 -31.84 39.69 31.18
C LEU A 60 -30.94 38.55 31.72
N ALA A 61 -31.18 38.12 32.98
CA ALA A 61 -30.44 37.02 33.56
C ALA A 61 -30.61 35.70 32.78
N ALA A 62 -31.79 35.40 32.28
CA ALA A 62 -32.05 34.21 31.46
C ALA A 62 -31.30 34.27 30.12
N VAL A 63 -31.30 35.43 29.44
CA VAL A 63 -30.59 35.59 28.15
C VAL A 63 -29.10 35.54 28.35
N ILE A 64 -28.53 36.10 29.45
CA ILE A 64 -27.11 35.97 29.81
C ILE A 64 -26.77 34.51 30.07
N GLY A 65 -27.61 33.78 30.81
CA GLY A 65 -27.41 32.33 31.02
C GLY A 65 -27.39 31.53 29.73
N LEU A 66 -28.31 31.81 28.81
CA LEU A 66 -28.39 31.17 27.49
C LEU A 66 -27.18 31.52 26.61
N TYR A 67 -26.72 32.78 26.66
CA TYR A 67 -25.48 33.20 25.98
C TYR A 67 -24.26 32.46 26.50
N GLY A 68 -24.10 32.36 27.83
CA GLY A 68 -23.01 31.61 28.45
C GLY A 68 -23.04 30.11 28.07
N LEU A 69 -24.26 29.51 28.06
CA LEU A 69 -24.44 28.14 27.61
C LEU A 69 -24.02 27.94 26.14
N ALA A 70 -24.44 28.85 25.24
CA ALA A 70 -24.11 28.80 23.82
C ALA A 70 -22.59 28.92 23.58
N LEU A 71 -21.93 29.82 24.33
CA LEU A 71 -20.46 29.97 24.28
C LEU A 71 -19.70 28.74 24.78
N ALA A 72 -20.19 28.09 25.85
CA ALA A 72 -19.56 26.91 26.42
C ALA A 72 -19.80 25.64 25.57
N CYS A 73 -20.96 25.59 24.90
CA CYS A 73 -21.38 24.42 24.13
C CYS A 73 -20.37 24.07 23.00
N GLY A 74 -19.91 25.04 22.21
CA GLY A 74 -19.00 24.84 21.11
C GLY A 74 -17.70 24.11 21.49
N PRO A 75 -16.90 24.63 22.44
CA PRO A 75 -15.68 23.98 22.90
C PRO A 75 -15.92 22.59 23.51
N VAL A 76 -17.00 22.41 24.26
CA VAL A 76 -17.34 21.10 24.86
C VAL A 76 -17.65 20.07 23.77
N LEU A 77 -18.50 20.41 22.80
CA LEU A 77 -18.81 19.53 21.66
C LEU A 77 -17.56 19.20 20.86
N GLU A 78 -16.64 20.15 20.69
CA GLU A 78 -15.37 19.92 19.97
C GLU A 78 -14.48 18.90 20.69
N VAL A 79 -14.39 18.91 22.02
CA VAL A 79 -13.64 17.90 22.78
C VAL A 79 -14.23 16.51 22.55
N PHE A 80 -15.56 16.36 22.62
CA PHE A 80 -16.25 15.10 22.33
C PHE A 80 -16.01 14.63 20.88
N PHE A 81 -16.09 15.56 19.93
CA PHE A 81 -15.80 15.28 18.53
C PHE A 81 -14.37 14.78 18.34
N ARG A 82 -13.38 15.48 18.87
CA ARG A 82 -11.95 15.09 18.77
C ARG A 82 -11.68 13.72 19.40
N ALA A 83 -12.31 13.41 20.54
CA ALA A 83 -12.15 12.11 21.18
C ALA A 83 -12.77 10.98 20.35
N SER A 84 -13.94 11.21 19.79
CA SER A 84 -14.64 10.25 18.91
C SER A 84 -13.93 10.08 17.57
N SER A 85 -13.40 11.15 16.98
CA SER A 85 -12.63 11.17 15.74
C SER A 85 -11.37 10.29 15.84
N LYS A 86 -10.65 10.33 16.97
CA LYS A 86 -9.49 9.44 17.18
C LYS A 86 -9.86 7.97 17.09
N ARG A 87 -10.98 7.56 17.70
CA ARG A 87 -11.48 6.17 17.61
C ARG A 87 -11.89 5.80 16.19
N ALA A 88 -12.62 6.68 15.52
CA ALA A 88 -13.06 6.47 14.15
C ALA A 88 -11.87 6.36 13.18
N ARG A 89 -10.80 7.14 13.39
CA ARG A 89 -9.57 7.07 12.60
C ARG A 89 -8.89 5.70 12.73
N VAL A 90 -8.82 5.13 13.92
CA VAL A 90 -8.26 3.78 14.13
C VAL A 90 -9.11 2.72 13.44
N LEU A 91 -10.44 2.80 13.57
CA LEU A 91 -11.36 1.89 12.88
C LEU A 91 -11.27 2.02 11.36
N GLY A 92 -11.19 3.26 10.86
CA GLY A 92 -10.98 3.55 9.44
C GLY A 92 -9.67 2.96 8.92
N LYS A 93 -8.56 3.19 9.62
CA LYS A 93 -7.26 2.62 9.25
C LYS A 93 -7.31 1.09 9.20
N LYS A 94 -7.94 0.44 10.18
CA LYS A 94 -8.14 -1.01 10.17
C LYS A 94 -8.97 -1.46 8.95
N TYR A 95 -10.09 -0.79 8.68
CA TYR A 95 -10.99 -1.16 7.57
C TYR A 95 -10.30 -1.00 6.20
N PHE A 96 -9.72 0.17 5.94
CA PHE A 96 -9.09 0.48 4.65
C PHE A 96 -7.80 -0.32 4.44
N GLY A 97 -6.98 -0.51 5.49
CA GLY A 97 -5.76 -1.32 5.43
C GLY A 97 -6.05 -2.80 5.22
N SER A 98 -7.02 -3.38 5.94
CA SER A 98 -7.42 -4.78 5.71
C SER A 98 -7.95 -4.99 4.30
N ARG A 99 -8.74 -4.05 3.77
CA ARG A 99 -9.26 -4.13 2.40
C ARG A 99 -8.14 -4.07 1.36
N LEU A 100 -7.15 -3.20 1.57
CA LEU A 100 -5.97 -3.11 0.71
C LEU A 100 -5.19 -4.42 0.72
N ALA A 101 -4.88 -4.97 1.91
CA ALA A 101 -4.13 -6.21 2.07
C ALA A 101 -4.84 -7.41 1.41
N VAL A 102 -6.15 -7.56 1.64
CA VAL A 102 -6.97 -8.64 1.03
C VAL A 102 -7.01 -8.52 -0.50
N PHE A 103 -7.09 -7.30 -1.03
CA PHE A 103 -7.06 -7.09 -2.47
C PHE A 103 -5.69 -7.39 -3.05
N SER A 104 -4.60 -6.93 -2.41
CA SER A 104 -3.22 -7.18 -2.84
C SER A 104 -2.91 -8.67 -2.95
N ALA A 105 -3.47 -9.49 -2.05
CA ALA A 105 -3.32 -10.94 -2.09
C ALA A 105 -4.02 -11.61 -3.29
N LYS A 106 -4.88 -10.88 -4.02
CA LYS A 106 -5.62 -11.39 -5.19
C LYS A 106 -5.10 -10.86 -6.53
N ILE A 107 -4.11 -9.99 -6.51
CA ILE A 107 -3.54 -9.42 -7.74
C ILE A 107 -2.78 -10.51 -8.49
N ARG A 108 -2.88 -10.52 -9.80
CA ARG A 108 -2.11 -11.43 -10.67
C ARG A 108 -0.62 -11.26 -10.43
N LEU A 109 0.11 -12.36 -10.31
CA LEU A 109 1.56 -12.34 -10.11
C LEU A 109 2.30 -11.60 -11.23
N GLU A 110 1.83 -11.72 -12.48
CA GLU A 110 2.37 -10.99 -13.62
C GLU A 110 2.27 -9.46 -13.45
N ALA A 111 1.19 -8.98 -12.84
CA ALA A 111 1.01 -7.55 -12.57
C ALA A 111 1.91 -7.05 -11.44
N LEU A 112 2.30 -7.90 -10.49
CA LEU A 112 3.22 -7.55 -9.40
C LEU A 112 4.67 -7.39 -9.88
N GLU A 113 5.03 -7.97 -11.04
CA GLU A 113 6.35 -7.79 -11.66
C GLU A 113 6.48 -6.42 -12.38
N ASP A 114 5.35 -5.73 -12.62
CA ASP A 114 5.35 -4.40 -13.22
C ASP A 114 5.70 -3.33 -12.17
N PRO A 115 6.79 -2.55 -12.37
CA PRO A 115 7.16 -1.46 -11.47
C PRO A 115 6.04 -0.45 -11.24
N ASP A 116 5.19 -0.19 -12.24
CA ASP A 116 4.05 0.72 -12.11
C ASP A 116 3.01 0.21 -11.10
N THR A 117 2.85 -1.10 -10.99
CA THR A 117 1.95 -1.73 -10.02
C THR A 117 2.47 -1.58 -8.59
N LEU A 118 3.77 -1.78 -8.37
CA LEU A 118 4.41 -1.55 -7.07
C LEU A 118 4.30 -0.07 -6.65
N ASP A 119 4.53 0.85 -7.59
CA ASP A 119 4.35 2.29 -7.36
C ASP A 119 2.89 2.63 -6.99
N LYS A 120 1.90 2.00 -7.65
CA LYS A 120 0.47 2.15 -7.29
C LYS A 120 0.19 1.61 -5.89
N PHE A 121 0.77 0.48 -5.50
CA PHE A 121 0.63 -0.07 -4.15
C PHE A 121 1.13 0.92 -3.08
N HIS A 122 2.35 1.44 -3.23
CA HIS A 122 2.91 2.40 -2.28
C HIS A 122 2.10 3.70 -2.18
N ARG A 123 1.54 4.18 -3.31
CA ARG A 123 0.62 5.33 -3.29
C ARG A 123 -0.70 5.00 -2.60
N ALA A 124 -1.25 3.81 -2.83
CA ALA A 124 -2.49 3.36 -2.19
C ALA A 124 -2.33 3.14 -0.69
N GLU A 125 -1.19 2.61 -0.23
CA GLU A 125 -0.83 2.49 1.19
C GLU A 125 -0.83 3.86 1.88
N GLY A 126 -0.23 4.89 1.26
CA GLY A 126 -0.33 6.27 1.71
C GLY A 126 -1.78 6.79 1.76
N GLY A 127 -2.67 6.24 0.94
CA GLY A 127 -4.08 6.57 0.84
C GLY A 127 -4.98 6.01 1.96
N GLU A 128 -4.56 4.97 2.69
CA GLU A 128 -5.38 4.35 3.76
C GLU A 128 -5.91 5.35 4.79
N ASN A 129 -5.00 6.13 5.38
CA ASN A 129 -5.36 7.14 6.38
C ASN A 129 -6.03 8.37 5.76
N SER A 130 -5.78 8.60 4.47
CA SER A 130 -6.28 9.77 3.75
C SER A 130 -7.79 9.72 3.51
N GLN A 131 -8.40 8.54 3.49
CA GLN A 131 -9.85 8.37 3.39
C GLN A 131 -10.58 9.06 4.55
N PHE A 132 -10.13 8.78 5.79
CA PHE A 132 -10.69 9.39 6.97
C PHE A 132 -10.41 10.89 7.03
N ILE A 133 -9.19 11.32 6.72
CA ILE A 133 -8.80 12.74 6.71
C ILE A 133 -9.64 13.52 5.69
N PHE A 134 -9.85 12.95 4.50
CA PHE A 134 -10.69 13.57 3.47
C PHE A 134 -12.13 13.74 3.96
N PHE A 135 -12.70 12.68 4.57
CA PHE A 135 -14.02 12.75 5.18
C PHE A 135 -14.13 13.86 6.22
N GLU A 136 -13.17 13.95 7.17
CA GLU A 136 -13.13 15.03 8.17
C GLU A 136 -13.05 16.43 7.54
N GLN A 137 -12.19 16.59 6.52
CA GLN A 137 -12.00 17.88 5.84
C GLN A 137 -13.25 18.34 5.11
N VAL A 138 -13.94 17.43 4.43
CA VAL A 138 -15.19 17.75 3.73
C VAL A 138 -16.30 18.11 4.73
N ASN A 139 -16.45 17.35 5.82
CA ASN A 139 -17.45 17.64 6.85
C ASN A 139 -17.18 18.99 7.53
N LEU A 140 -15.92 19.26 7.89
CA LEU A 140 -15.56 20.55 8.49
C LEU A 140 -15.78 21.70 7.51
N ALA A 141 -15.51 21.51 6.20
CA ALA A 141 -15.81 22.51 5.18
C ALA A 141 -17.31 22.78 5.08
N LEU A 142 -18.15 21.74 5.09
CA LEU A 142 -19.60 21.86 5.09
C LEU A 142 -20.12 22.60 6.35
N ARG A 143 -19.60 22.25 7.52
CA ARG A 143 -19.89 22.95 8.78
C ARG A 143 -19.56 24.43 8.68
N LYS A 144 -18.34 24.78 8.25
CA LYS A 144 -17.93 26.19 8.15
C LYS A 144 -18.66 26.95 7.06
N LEU A 145 -19.07 26.28 5.98
CA LEU A 145 -19.98 26.87 4.98
C LEU A 145 -21.33 27.22 5.60
N ALA A 146 -21.92 26.32 6.42
CA ALA A 146 -23.18 26.57 7.13
C ALA A 146 -23.04 27.71 8.14
N THR A 147 -21.92 27.77 8.92
CA THR A 147 -21.61 28.88 9.81
C THR A 147 -21.55 30.21 9.05
N CYS A 148 -20.82 30.27 7.93
CA CYS A 148 -20.72 31.48 7.10
C CYS A 148 -22.08 31.92 6.58
N GLY A 149 -22.91 30.99 6.09
CA GLY A 149 -24.29 31.28 5.67
C GLY A 149 -25.15 31.84 6.81
N GLY A 150 -25.09 31.20 7.99
CA GLY A 150 -25.78 31.63 9.20
C GLY A 150 -25.36 33.04 9.64
N MET A 151 -24.05 33.33 9.64
CA MET A 151 -23.56 34.69 10.00
C MET A 151 -24.00 35.75 9.00
N MET A 152 -24.01 35.42 7.69
CA MET A 152 -24.54 36.34 6.67
C MET A 152 -26.03 36.55 6.80
N MET A 153 -26.84 35.58 7.24
CA MET A 153 -28.25 35.74 7.53
C MET A 153 -28.47 36.67 8.74
N VAL A 154 -27.65 36.51 9.81
CA VAL A 154 -27.70 37.40 10.97
C VAL A 154 -27.43 38.86 10.56
N VAL A 155 -26.39 39.11 9.81
CA VAL A 155 -26.02 40.44 9.31
C VAL A 155 -27.10 41.01 8.35
N GLY A 156 -27.60 40.14 7.44
CA GLY A 156 -28.61 40.49 6.45
C GLY A 156 -29.96 40.95 7.06
N ARG A 157 -30.29 40.48 8.26
CA ARG A 157 -31.46 40.91 9.01
C ARG A 157 -31.42 42.41 9.34
N TYR A 158 -30.22 42.95 9.52
CA TYR A 158 -30.03 44.37 9.88
C TYR A 158 -29.76 45.26 8.67
N SER A 159 -28.96 44.80 7.68
CA SER A 159 -28.73 45.57 6.46
C SER A 159 -28.21 44.69 5.30
N PRO A 160 -28.83 44.74 4.11
CA PRO A 160 -28.32 44.04 2.93
C PRO A 160 -26.96 44.58 2.43
N VAL A 161 -26.65 45.84 2.72
CA VAL A 161 -25.37 46.46 2.35
C VAL A 161 -24.21 45.72 3.03
N LEU A 162 -24.37 45.36 4.32
CA LEU A 162 -23.37 44.64 5.09
C LEU A 162 -23.13 43.22 4.54
N VAL A 163 -24.12 42.59 3.95
CA VAL A 163 -23.96 41.29 3.27
C VAL A 163 -23.06 41.43 2.03
N VAL A 164 -23.33 42.44 1.20
CA VAL A 164 -22.56 42.69 -0.02
C VAL A 164 -21.09 43.00 0.31
N THR A 165 -20.85 43.88 1.30
CA THR A 165 -19.46 44.21 1.69
C THR A 165 -18.75 43.02 2.33
N GLY A 166 -19.45 42.18 3.12
CA GLY A 166 -18.91 40.94 3.66
C GLY A 166 -18.56 39.90 2.60
N LEU A 167 -19.38 39.76 1.56
CA LEU A 167 -19.07 38.88 0.42
C LEU A 167 -17.91 39.39 -0.41
N LEU A 168 -17.78 40.70 -0.63
CA LEU A 168 -16.62 41.26 -1.35
C LEU A 168 -15.29 41.02 -0.64
N ALA A 169 -15.30 40.96 0.69
CA ALA A 169 -14.11 40.62 1.48
C ALA A 169 -13.57 39.20 1.23
N LEU A 170 -14.37 38.29 0.64
CA LEU A 170 -13.90 36.95 0.23
C LEU A 170 -12.88 36.97 -0.89
N LEU A 171 -12.97 37.93 -1.82
CA LEU A 171 -12.16 37.94 -3.04
C LEU A 171 -10.65 37.96 -2.78
N PRO A 172 -10.13 38.78 -1.85
CA PRO A 172 -8.71 38.77 -1.50
C PRO A 172 -8.26 37.43 -0.88
N ALA A 173 -9.07 36.85 0.00
CA ALA A 173 -8.77 35.59 0.65
C ALA A 173 -8.66 34.43 -0.37
N LEU A 174 -9.60 34.35 -1.29
CA LEU A 174 -9.60 33.33 -2.34
C LEU A 174 -8.43 33.52 -3.30
N SER A 175 -8.16 34.76 -3.75
CA SER A 175 -7.08 35.03 -4.71
C SER A 175 -5.70 34.67 -4.16
N THR A 176 -5.41 35.05 -2.91
CA THR A 176 -4.13 34.72 -2.26
C THR A 176 -3.98 33.22 -2.03
N LYS A 177 -5.05 32.55 -1.64
CA LYS A 177 -5.00 31.08 -1.41
C LYS A 177 -4.87 30.29 -2.70
N ILE A 178 -5.58 30.68 -3.78
CA ILE A 178 -5.40 30.06 -5.11
C ILE A 178 -3.97 30.23 -5.62
N TYR A 179 -3.39 31.41 -5.45
CA TYR A 179 -2.00 31.66 -5.80
C TYR A 179 -1.04 30.74 -5.03
N PHE A 180 -1.21 30.66 -3.70
CA PHE A 180 -0.43 29.80 -2.83
C PHE A 180 -0.46 28.34 -3.31
N GLU A 181 -1.64 27.78 -3.51
CA GLU A 181 -1.80 26.38 -3.90
C GLU A 181 -1.21 26.08 -5.28
N LYS A 182 -1.41 26.97 -6.25
CA LYS A 182 -0.80 26.81 -7.58
C LYS A 182 0.73 26.80 -7.50
N LYS A 183 1.32 27.73 -6.76
CA LYS A 183 2.77 27.86 -6.63
C LYS A 183 3.40 26.67 -5.92
N ILE A 184 2.85 26.26 -4.75
CA ILE A 184 3.34 25.11 -3.96
C ILE A 184 3.14 23.78 -4.73
N THR A 185 2.01 23.61 -5.40
CA THR A 185 1.76 22.40 -6.20
C THR A 185 2.73 22.31 -7.38
N SER A 186 3.00 23.42 -8.08
CA SER A 186 3.99 23.47 -9.17
C SER A 186 5.38 23.14 -8.65
N PHE A 187 5.79 23.74 -7.52
CA PHE A 187 7.06 23.45 -6.87
C PHE A 187 7.21 21.96 -6.52
N ARG A 188 6.22 21.39 -5.82
CA ARG A 188 6.26 19.97 -5.41
C ARG A 188 6.39 19.01 -6.60
N ARG A 189 5.73 19.32 -7.72
CA ARG A 189 5.85 18.52 -8.96
C ARG A 189 7.26 18.60 -9.55
N GLY A 190 7.83 19.78 -9.63
CA GLY A 190 9.20 19.99 -10.14
C GLY A 190 10.25 19.30 -9.27
N GLN A 191 10.04 19.25 -7.95
CA GLN A 191 10.99 18.67 -6.99
C GLN A 191 10.90 17.13 -6.87
N SER A 192 9.90 16.48 -7.45
CA SER A 192 9.71 15.03 -7.31
C SER A 192 10.95 14.19 -7.69
N PRO A 193 11.66 14.43 -8.82
CA PRO A 193 12.86 13.68 -9.17
C PRO A 193 14.01 13.93 -8.18
N VAL A 194 14.20 15.19 -7.74
CA VAL A 194 15.26 15.56 -6.79
C VAL A 194 15.00 14.93 -5.43
N LEU A 195 13.74 14.93 -4.98
CA LEU A 195 13.33 14.29 -3.73
C LEU A 195 13.61 12.79 -3.76
N ARG A 196 13.24 12.09 -4.84
CA ARG A 196 13.56 10.66 -5.00
C ARG A 196 15.05 10.40 -4.93
N ARG A 197 15.87 11.22 -5.60
CA ARG A 197 17.33 11.11 -5.52
C ARG A 197 17.86 11.32 -4.10
N CYS A 198 17.37 12.33 -3.38
CA CYS A 198 17.74 12.56 -1.98
C CYS A 198 17.33 11.40 -1.07
N GLN A 199 16.13 10.84 -1.27
CA GLN A 199 15.64 9.68 -0.52
C GLN A 199 16.47 8.43 -0.80
N TYR A 200 16.81 8.17 -2.06
CA TYR A 200 17.68 7.08 -2.45
C TYR A 200 19.06 7.18 -1.77
N LEU A 201 19.74 8.31 -1.92
CA LEU A 201 21.06 8.53 -1.30
C LEU A 201 21.01 8.39 0.22
N ARG A 202 19.94 8.88 0.87
CA ARG A 202 19.74 8.70 2.31
C ARG A 202 19.48 7.23 2.67
N GLY A 203 18.71 6.52 1.83
CA GLY A 203 18.40 5.10 2.01
C GLY A 203 19.64 4.21 2.03
N LEU A 204 20.70 4.58 1.28
CA LEU A 204 21.96 3.85 1.29
C LEU A 204 22.60 3.78 2.70
N PHE A 205 22.42 4.79 3.54
CA PHE A 205 22.90 4.80 4.93
C PHE A 205 22.02 3.99 5.89
N ALA A 206 20.80 3.67 5.51
CA ALA A 206 19.89 2.86 6.31
C ALA A 206 19.98 1.35 6.01
N ASN A 207 20.56 0.98 4.88
CA ASN A 207 20.71 -0.40 4.47
C ASN A 207 22.04 -0.96 4.99
N ARG A 208 21.99 -2.05 5.78
CA ARG A 208 23.14 -2.68 6.43
C ARG A 208 24.21 -3.16 5.43
N GLU A 209 23.79 -3.73 4.32
CA GLU A 209 24.69 -4.28 3.30
C GLU A 209 25.43 -3.16 2.59
N THR A 210 24.70 -2.12 2.17
CA THR A 210 25.27 -0.96 1.50
C THR A 210 26.25 -0.19 2.40
N VAL A 211 25.92 -0.05 3.70
CA VAL A 211 26.83 0.64 4.66
C VAL A 211 28.13 -0.14 4.85
N LYS A 212 28.09 -1.47 4.89
CA LYS A 212 29.31 -2.30 4.97
C LYS A 212 30.18 -2.09 3.75
N GLU A 213 29.60 -2.15 2.55
CA GLU A 213 30.30 -1.95 1.29
C GLU A 213 30.91 -0.54 1.21
N MET A 214 30.12 0.50 1.53
CA MET A 214 30.60 1.87 1.55
C MET A 214 31.82 2.06 2.47
N ARG A 215 31.80 1.45 3.67
CA ARG A 215 32.91 1.54 4.63
C ARG A 215 34.16 0.79 4.16
N VAL A 216 33.98 -0.41 3.62
CA VAL A 216 35.11 -1.22 3.13
C VAL A 216 35.78 -0.54 1.92
N MET A 217 34.99 0.06 1.04
CA MET A 217 35.49 0.78 -0.14
C MET A 217 35.83 2.25 0.11
N GLY A 218 35.49 2.80 1.27
CA GLY A 218 35.87 4.17 1.71
C GLY A 218 35.19 5.31 0.95
N PHE A 219 33.97 5.09 0.39
CA PHE A 219 33.27 6.12 -0.40
C PHE A 219 32.08 6.79 0.29
N GLU A 220 31.86 6.58 1.59
CA GLU A 220 30.77 7.20 2.36
C GLU A 220 30.79 8.74 2.28
N ARG A 221 31.99 9.34 2.25
CA ARG A 221 32.13 10.80 2.09
C ARG A 221 31.60 11.29 0.74
N HIS A 222 31.83 10.52 -0.33
CA HIS A 222 31.32 10.85 -1.66
C HIS A 222 29.79 10.83 -1.70
N VAL A 223 29.17 9.80 -1.10
CA VAL A 223 27.69 9.71 -1.04
C VAL A 223 27.11 10.84 -0.21
N THR A 224 27.74 11.16 0.93
CA THR A 224 27.34 12.29 1.80
C THR A 224 27.39 13.62 1.05
N GLN A 225 28.48 13.90 0.34
CA GLN A 225 28.61 15.13 -0.46
C GLN A 225 27.52 15.23 -1.52
N ARG A 226 27.28 14.15 -2.27
CA ARG A 226 26.19 14.11 -3.29
C ARG A 226 24.82 14.36 -2.68
N TRP A 227 24.57 13.79 -1.49
CA TRP A 227 23.32 14.04 -0.80
C TRP A 227 23.18 15.48 -0.33
N GLU A 228 24.24 16.05 0.26
CA GLU A 228 24.25 17.44 0.72
C GLU A 228 24.05 18.42 -0.42
N GLU A 229 24.72 18.24 -1.57
CA GLU A 229 24.55 19.07 -2.77
C GLU A 229 23.11 19.05 -3.28
N ALA A 230 22.55 17.85 -3.47
CA ALA A 230 21.17 17.67 -3.93
C ALA A 230 20.17 18.27 -2.93
N ASN A 231 20.37 18.06 -1.64
CA ASN A 231 19.48 18.55 -0.59
C ASN A 231 19.61 20.07 -0.40
N ARG A 232 20.81 20.63 -0.51
CA ARG A 232 21.05 22.08 -0.41
C ARG A 232 20.36 22.83 -1.54
N ALA A 233 20.50 22.36 -2.78
CA ALA A 233 19.82 22.93 -3.93
C ALA A 233 18.30 22.92 -3.74
N ARG A 234 17.76 21.79 -3.31
CA ARG A 234 16.33 21.62 -3.02
C ARG A 234 15.83 22.57 -1.93
N LEU A 235 16.57 22.66 -0.82
CA LEU A 235 16.19 23.50 0.32
C LEU A 235 16.22 24.99 -0.05
N LYS A 236 17.22 25.44 -0.84
CA LYS A 236 17.30 26.81 -1.31
C LYS A 236 16.07 27.18 -2.15
N GLU A 237 15.73 26.38 -3.14
CA GLU A 237 14.55 26.61 -4.00
C GLU A 237 13.24 26.57 -3.17
N PHE A 238 13.16 25.68 -2.17
CA PHE A 238 12.03 25.62 -1.24
C PHE A 238 11.91 26.92 -0.44
N GLN A 239 13.01 27.43 0.14
CA GLN A 239 13.01 28.67 0.91
C GLN A 239 12.60 29.88 0.06
N GLU A 240 13.13 30.00 -1.16
CA GLU A 240 12.76 31.08 -2.08
C GLU A 240 11.27 31.03 -2.44
N THR A 241 10.75 29.85 -2.71
CA THR A 241 9.32 29.66 -3.01
C THR A 241 8.44 29.98 -1.81
N GLU A 242 8.82 29.50 -0.62
CA GLU A 242 8.09 29.74 0.62
C GLU A 242 8.07 31.25 0.97
N LEU A 243 9.20 31.95 0.82
CA LEU A 243 9.27 33.39 1.08
C LEU A 243 8.41 34.22 0.11
N ASP A 244 8.42 33.91 -1.18
CA ASP A 244 7.54 34.57 -2.18
C ASP A 244 6.07 34.38 -1.81
N VAL A 245 5.70 33.16 -1.49
CA VAL A 245 4.33 32.83 -1.08
C VAL A 245 3.93 33.56 0.20
N ARG A 246 4.79 33.57 1.23
CA ARG A 246 4.53 34.25 2.49
C ARG A 246 4.37 35.76 2.33
N ARG A 247 5.21 36.41 1.54
CA ARG A 247 5.07 37.85 1.23
C ARG A 247 3.69 38.17 0.65
N LYS A 248 3.20 37.39 -0.32
CA LYS A 248 1.88 37.60 -0.91
C LYS A 248 0.74 37.28 0.05
N GLN A 249 0.92 36.28 0.93
CA GLN A 249 -0.03 35.96 1.98
C GLN A 249 -0.20 37.14 2.98
N VAL A 250 0.90 37.78 3.37
CA VAL A 250 0.85 38.98 4.24
C VAL A 250 0.03 40.10 3.59
N TRP A 251 0.25 40.39 2.31
CA TRP A 251 -0.58 41.35 1.59
C TRP A 251 -2.06 40.99 1.56
N GLY A 252 -2.37 39.70 1.37
CA GLY A 252 -3.76 39.23 1.44
C GLY A 252 -4.40 39.45 2.80
N ILE A 253 -3.66 39.18 3.90
CA ILE A 253 -4.13 39.43 5.27
C ILE A 253 -4.37 40.92 5.50
N ILE A 254 -3.47 41.80 5.06
CA ILE A 254 -3.64 43.24 5.18
C ILE A 254 -4.92 43.71 4.47
N VAL A 255 -5.14 43.28 3.22
CA VAL A 255 -6.35 43.64 2.46
C VAL A 255 -7.60 43.13 3.15
N MET A 256 -7.59 41.90 3.67
CA MET A 256 -8.74 41.37 4.44
C MET A 256 -9.00 42.18 5.71
N SER A 257 -7.95 42.56 6.45
CA SER A 257 -8.10 43.41 7.64
C SER A 257 -8.68 44.78 7.32
N VAL A 258 -8.28 45.38 6.20
CA VAL A 258 -8.88 46.62 5.70
C VAL A 258 -10.35 46.42 5.36
N CYS A 259 -10.73 45.35 4.66
CA CYS A 259 -12.13 45.03 4.37
C CYS A 259 -12.96 44.85 5.65
N TYR A 260 -12.36 44.19 6.67
CA TYR A 260 -13.01 44.01 7.97
C TYR A 260 -13.28 45.35 8.66
N VAL A 261 -12.29 46.27 8.69
CA VAL A 261 -12.44 47.64 9.24
C VAL A 261 -13.49 48.42 8.47
N VAL A 262 -13.52 48.31 7.13
CA VAL A 262 -14.56 48.95 6.30
C VAL A 262 -15.96 48.46 6.68
N ASN A 263 -16.14 47.14 6.85
CA ASN A 263 -17.41 46.56 7.28
C ASN A 263 -17.86 47.09 8.65
N ILE A 264 -16.92 47.20 9.60
CA ILE A 264 -17.23 47.82 10.92
C ILE A 264 -17.63 49.29 10.75
N GLY A 265 -16.89 50.07 9.92
CA GLY A 265 -17.21 51.46 9.63
C GLY A 265 -18.61 51.61 9.03
N VAL A 266 -18.99 50.80 8.06
CA VAL A 266 -20.34 50.81 7.48
C VAL A 266 -21.41 50.52 8.54
N ALA A 267 -21.17 49.51 9.38
CA ALA A 267 -22.10 49.17 10.47
C ALA A 267 -22.22 50.33 11.48
N PHE A 268 -21.09 51.01 11.83
CA PHE A 268 -21.08 52.17 12.69
C PHE A 268 -21.87 53.35 12.09
N PHE A 269 -21.69 53.68 10.82
CA PHE A 269 -22.44 54.74 10.14
C PHE A 269 -23.94 54.44 10.11
N LEU A 270 -24.34 53.18 9.90
CA LEU A 270 -25.76 52.78 9.96
C LEU A 270 -26.33 52.94 11.38
N MET A 271 -25.54 52.67 12.43
CA MET A 271 -25.92 52.86 13.81
C MET A 271 -26.01 54.37 14.14
N ALA A 272 -25.00 55.16 13.78
CA ALA A 272 -25.00 56.63 14.02
C ALA A 272 -26.15 57.34 13.28
N GLY A 273 -26.57 56.82 12.12
CA GLY A 273 -27.75 57.28 11.36
C GLY A 273 -29.09 56.76 11.88
N GLY A 274 -29.11 56.06 13.03
CA GLY A 274 -30.34 55.54 13.65
C GLY A 274 -31.03 54.40 12.89
N ARG A 275 -30.34 53.79 11.89
CA ARG A 275 -30.92 52.70 11.07
C ARG A 275 -30.81 51.33 11.73
N ILE A 276 -29.86 51.15 12.66
CA ILE A 276 -29.70 49.95 13.46
C ILE A 276 -29.49 50.32 14.94
N SER A 277 -29.89 49.43 15.85
CA SER A 277 -29.69 49.63 17.30
C SER A 277 -28.23 49.36 17.71
N VAL A 278 -27.82 49.78 18.90
CA VAL A 278 -26.50 49.46 19.49
C VAL A 278 -26.32 47.93 19.62
N GLY A 279 -27.39 47.22 20.02
CA GLY A 279 -27.39 45.77 20.07
C GLY A 279 -27.18 45.14 18.71
N ALA A 280 -27.82 45.65 17.66
CA ALA A 280 -27.66 45.22 16.28
C ALA A 280 -26.22 45.46 15.77
N PHE A 281 -25.60 46.59 16.12
CA PHE A 281 -24.20 46.88 15.81
C PHE A 281 -23.24 45.86 16.46
N ALA A 282 -23.44 45.55 17.74
CA ALA A 282 -22.64 44.56 18.44
C ALA A 282 -22.83 43.15 17.84
N ALA A 283 -24.05 42.78 17.45
CA ALA A 283 -24.29 41.51 16.74
C ALA A 283 -23.58 41.45 15.40
N CYS A 284 -23.60 42.54 14.62
CA CYS A 284 -22.86 42.63 13.35
C CYS A 284 -21.34 42.48 13.57
N LEU A 285 -20.79 43.12 14.60
CA LEU A 285 -19.36 43.01 14.93
C LEU A 285 -18.96 41.58 15.29
N ALA A 286 -19.74 40.92 16.16
CA ALA A 286 -19.51 39.52 16.52
C ALA A 286 -19.69 38.58 15.32
N ALA A 287 -20.70 38.79 14.49
CA ALA A 287 -20.98 38.00 13.31
C ALA A 287 -19.86 38.13 12.25
N PHE A 288 -19.36 39.34 12.00
CA PHE A 288 -18.23 39.54 11.08
C PHE A 288 -16.94 38.88 11.57
N SER A 289 -16.64 38.93 12.88
CA SER A 289 -15.48 38.25 13.47
C SER A 289 -15.57 36.72 13.30
N ALA A 290 -16.73 36.14 13.60
CA ALA A 290 -16.98 34.73 13.44
C ALA A 290 -16.99 34.29 11.96
N TYR A 291 -17.50 35.15 11.07
CA TYR A 291 -17.49 34.94 9.62
C TYR A 291 -16.07 34.91 9.07
N ASP A 292 -15.24 35.90 9.44
CA ASP A 292 -13.85 35.97 8.98
C ASP A 292 -13.04 34.71 9.40
N ALA A 293 -13.15 34.30 10.64
CA ALA A 293 -12.53 33.07 11.12
C ALA A 293 -13.04 31.82 10.39
N SER A 294 -14.35 31.74 10.17
CA SER A 294 -14.97 30.59 9.51
C SER A 294 -14.63 30.50 8.03
N ILE A 295 -14.54 31.62 7.33
CA ILE A 295 -14.19 31.64 5.90
C ILE A 295 -12.73 31.25 5.66
N GLN A 296 -11.81 31.71 6.50
CA GLN A 296 -10.41 31.30 6.43
C GLN A 296 -10.27 29.78 6.61
N MET A 297 -10.99 29.22 7.59
CA MET A 297 -11.01 27.79 7.85
C MET A 297 -11.67 27.00 6.69
N LEU A 298 -12.81 27.47 6.15
CA LEU A 298 -13.49 26.88 5.00
C LEU A 298 -12.53 26.77 3.80
N ILE A 299 -11.90 27.88 3.44
CA ILE A 299 -10.94 27.93 2.33
C ILE A 299 -9.79 26.94 2.57
N ALA A 300 -9.22 26.91 3.78
CA ALA A 300 -8.17 25.98 4.13
C ALA A 300 -8.62 24.52 3.99
N MET A 301 -9.81 24.16 4.48
CA MET A 301 -10.34 22.79 4.41
C MET A 301 -10.65 22.35 2.99
N VAL A 302 -11.22 23.23 2.16
CA VAL A 302 -11.47 22.92 0.73
C VAL A 302 -10.17 22.61 0.00
N PHE A 303 -9.12 23.41 0.17
CA PHE A 303 -7.83 23.16 -0.47
C PHE A 303 -7.14 21.92 0.08
N ASN A 304 -7.20 21.68 1.40
CA ASN A 304 -6.69 20.45 1.99
C ASN A 304 -7.44 19.22 1.47
N ALA A 305 -8.77 19.31 1.34
CA ALA A 305 -9.57 18.23 0.77
C ALA A 305 -9.19 17.94 -0.69
N VAL A 306 -8.96 18.96 -1.52
CA VAL A 306 -8.48 18.78 -2.90
C VAL A 306 -7.10 18.11 -2.95
N HIS A 307 -6.21 18.44 -2.00
CA HIS A 307 -4.91 17.77 -1.89
C HIS A 307 -5.05 16.32 -1.46
N THR A 308 -5.84 16.06 -0.41
CA THR A 308 -6.06 14.71 0.13
C THR A 308 -6.84 13.84 -0.84
N TYR A 309 -7.72 14.42 -1.66
CA TYR A 309 -8.47 13.71 -2.70
C TYR A 309 -7.56 12.93 -3.67
N ARG A 310 -6.36 13.42 -3.99
CA ARG A 310 -5.41 12.69 -4.84
C ARG A 310 -4.98 11.37 -4.23
N MET A 311 -4.74 11.34 -2.91
CA MET A 311 -4.42 10.11 -2.20
C MET A 311 -5.63 9.16 -2.12
N VAL A 312 -6.85 9.74 -2.04
CA VAL A 312 -8.09 8.98 -2.16
C VAL A 312 -8.22 8.36 -3.56
N GLU A 313 -7.90 9.12 -4.60
CA GLU A 313 -7.90 8.65 -5.98
C GLU A 313 -6.89 7.51 -6.18
N ASP A 314 -5.65 7.66 -5.73
CA ASP A 314 -4.61 6.62 -5.80
C ASP A 314 -5.06 5.33 -5.10
N TYR A 315 -5.72 5.45 -3.94
CA TYR A 315 -6.27 4.31 -3.21
C TYR A 315 -7.33 3.55 -4.03
N TYR A 316 -8.32 4.23 -4.62
CA TYR A 316 -9.35 3.55 -5.42
C TYR A 316 -8.85 3.08 -6.78
N ASP A 317 -7.89 3.79 -7.39
CA ASP A 317 -7.28 3.37 -8.65
C ASP A 317 -6.49 2.06 -8.49
N TYR A 318 -5.94 1.79 -7.30
CA TYR A 318 -5.29 0.51 -7.02
C TYR A 318 -6.23 -0.68 -7.18
N PHE A 319 -7.50 -0.55 -6.80
CA PHE A 319 -8.50 -1.62 -6.96
C PHE A 319 -8.95 -1.85 -8.41
N THR A 320 -8.40 -1.11 -9.37
CA THR A 320 -8.62 -1.36 -10.80
C THR A 320 -7.59 -2.29 -11.42
N ILE A 321 -6.55 -2.67 -10.66
CA ILE A 321 -5.54 -3.61 -11.10
C ILE A 321 -6.18 -4.98 -11.31
N PRO A 322 -5.87 -5.69 -12.41
CA PRO A 322 -6.43 -7.01 -12.65
C PRO A 322 -6.09 -7.99 -11.54
N THR A 323 -7.11 -8.64 -11.01
CA THR A 323 -6.96 -9.75 -10.07
C THR A 323 -6.79 -11.07 -10.81
N GLU A 324 -6.34 -12.10 -10.11
CA GLU A 324 -6.34 -13.45 -10.66
C GLU A 324 -7.73 -13.83 -11.12
N VAL A 325 -7.81 -14.39 -12.34
CA VAL A 325 -9.03 -15.01 -12.83
C VAL A 325 -8.99 -16.45 -12.35
N GLU A 326 -9.91 -16.79 -11.47
CA GLU A 326 -10.08 -18.18 -11.05
C GLU A 326 -10.95 -18.91 -12.07
N GLY A 327 -10.53 -20.11 -12.46
CA GLY A 327 -11.40 -21.03 -13.19
C GLY A 327 -12.51 -21.57 -12.29
N ASP A 328 -13.51 -22.18 -12.89
CA ASP A 328 -14.69 -22.70 -12.19
C ASP A 328 -14.51 -24.15 -11.73
N LEU A 329 -13.52 -24.89 -12.28
CA LEU A 329 -13.31 -26.30 -12.01
C LEU A 329 -12.42 -26.54 -10.79
N GLU A 330 -12.85 -27.41 -9.88
CA GLU A 330 -11.99 -27.93 -8.82
C GLU A 330 -10.96 -28.89 -9.41
N TYR A 331 -9.69 -28.69 -9.03
CA TYR A 331 -8.61 -29.59 -9.46
C TYR A 331 -8.81 -30.98 -8.88
N ARG A 332 -8.67 -31.98 -9.73
CA ARG A 332 -8.60 -33.41 -9.34
C ARG A 332 -7.17 -33.88 -9.56
N PRO A 333 -6.53 -34.52 -8.57
CA PRO A 333 -5.19 -35.06 -8.74
C PRO A 333 -5.11 -35.92 -9.99
N PHE A 334 -4.11 -35.67 -10.83
CA PHE A 334 -3.94 -36.44 -12.07
C PHE A 334 -3.45 -37.86 -11.80
N GLU A 335 -3.87 -38.79 -12.63
CA GLU A 335 -3.55 -40.21 -12.52
C GLU A 335 -2.62 -40.70 -13.65
N GLU A 336 -2.54 -39.97 -14.77
CA GLU A 336 -1.74 -40.39 -15.93
C GLU A 336 -0.59 -39.42 -16.18
N LYS A 337 -0.89 -38.18 -16.60
CA LYS A 337 0.14 -37.24 -17.04
C LYS A 337 -0.23 -35.77 -16.94
N ILE A 338 0.83 -34.95 -16.93
CA ILE A 338 0.77 -33.52 -17.21
C ILE A 338 1.18 -33.34 -18.67
N ALA A 339 0.33 -32.73 -19.48
CA ALA A 339 0.61 -32.46 -20.89
C ALA A 339 0.87 -30.97 -21.10
N VAL A 340 1.99 -30.65 -21.71
CA VAL A 340 2.42 -29.31 -22.12
C VAL A 340 2.39 -29.27 -23.64
N GLN A 341 1.55 -28.46 -24.27
CA GLN A 341 1.30 -28.45 -25.71
C GLN A 341 1.50 -27.07 -26.30
N ASP A 342 2.51 -26.94 -27.15
CA ASP A 342 2.85 -25.72 -27.92
C ASP A 342 2.79 -24.43 -27.06
N VAL A 343 3.43 -24.48 -25.89
CA VAL A 343 3.37 -23.42 -24.90
C VAL A 343 4.30 -22.28 -25.26
N HIS A 344 3.71 -21.08 -25.39
CA HIS A 344 4.40 -19.82 -25.56
C HIS A 344 4.13 -18.90 -24.35
N PHE A 345 5.14 -18.14 -23.98
CA PHE A 345 4.98 -17.15 -22.91
C PHE A 345 5.90 -15.96 -23.09
N ARG A 346 5.35 -14.75 -22.84
CA ARG A 346 6.10 -13.48 -22.86
C ARG A 346 5.78 -12.69 -21.60
N TYR A 347 6.81 -12.23 -20.91
CA TYR A 347 6.66 -11.28 -19.80
C TYR A 347 6.18 -9.92 -20.29
N SER A 348 5.39 -9.22 -19.46
CA SER A 348 4.93 -7.86 -19.76
C SER A 348 6.13 -6.93 -19.98
N GLY A 349 6.12 -6.20 -21.10
CA GLY A 349 7.21 -5.29 -21.47
C GLY A 349 8.46 -5.95 -22.06
N ALA A 350 8.56 -7.27 -22.15
CA ALA A 350 9.68 -7.95 -22.78
C ALA A 350 9.60 -7.93 -24.32
N ALA A 351 10.75 -7.78 -24.99
CA ALA A 351 10.82 -7.76 -26.45
C ALA A 351 10.66 -9.14 -27.09
N GLY A 352 11.04 -10.23 -26.38
CA GLY A 352 11.02 -11.61 -26.86
C GLY A 352 10.15 -12.54 -26.05
N GLU A 353 9.88 -13.73 -26.57
CA GLU A 353 9.23 -14.82 -25.85
C GLU A 353 10.23 -15.49 -24.91
N ALA A 354 9.80 -15.75 -23.66
CA ALA A 354 10.58 -16.51 -22.69
C ALA A 354 10.42 -18.02 -22.89
N LEU A 355 9.28 -18.45 -23.44
CA LEU A 355 9.05 -19.78 -23.97
C LEU A 355 8.47 -19.68 -25.37
N ASP A 356 8.93 -20.54 -26.29
CA ASP A 356 8.57 -20.51 -27.70
C ASP A 356 8.27 -21.93 -28.23
N GLY A 357 7.02 -22.37 -28.10
CA GLY A 357 6.52 -23.66 -28.61
C GLY A 357 6.98 -24.87 -27.79
N LEU A 358 7.07 -24.74 -26.44
CA LEU A 358 7.45 -25.85 -25.58
C LEU A 358 6.38 -26.94 -25.57
N THR A 359 6.80 -28.19 -25.92
CA THR A 359 5.91 -29.35 -25.90
C THR A 359 6.59 -30.52 -25.19
N CYS A 360 6.00 -31.02 -24.10
CA CYS A 360 6.47 -32.18 -23.36
C CYS A 360 5.35 -32.85 -22.56
N GLU A 361 5.60 -34.04 -22.06
CA GLU A 361 4.71 -34.76 -21.14
C GLU A 361 5.49 -35.21 -19.90
N ILE A 362 4.83 -35.15 -18.73
CA ILE A 362 5.36 -35.62 -17.44
C ILE A 362 4.39 -36.64 -16.89
N LYS A 363 4.83 -37.88 -16.70
CA LYS A 363 3.97 -38.95 -16.18
C LYS A 363 3.84 -38.87 -14.66
N LYS A 364 2.76 -39.41 -14.11
CA LYS A 364 2.59 -39.55 -12.66
C LYS A 364 3.75 -40.33 -12.05
N GLY A 365 4.29 -39.83 -10.95
CA GLY A 365 5.44 -40.43 -10.26
C GLY A 365 6.80 -40.25 -10.95
N GLU A 366 6.85 -39.58 -12.12
CA GLU A 366 8.09 -39.35 -12.84
C GLU A 366 8.92 -38.23 -12.20
N HIS A 367 10.23 -38.46 -12.02
CA HIS A 367 11.18 -37.45 -11.56
C HIS A 367 11.87 -36.82 -12.78
N VAL A 368 11.47 -35.59 -13.09
CA VAL A 368 11.97 -34.85 -14.27
C VAL A 368 12.99 -33.81 -13.84
N VAL A 369 14.13 -33.79 -14.51
CA VAL A 369 15.14 -32.73 -14.34
C VAL A 369 15.16 -31.83 -15.57
N VAL A 370 15.06 -30.53 -15.37
CA VAL A 370 15.11 -29.50 -16.42
C VAL A 370 16.48 -28.82 -16.36
N VAL A 371 17.26 -28.93 -17.42
CA VAL A 371 18.59 -28.31 -17.53
C VAL A 371 18.69 -27.38 -18.72
N GLY A 372 19.64 -26.48 -18.71
CA GLY A 372 19.90 -25.51 -19.77
C GLY A 372 20.68 -24.31 -19.26
N GLU A 373 21.17 -23.48 -20.16
CA GLU A 373 21.88 -22.24 -19.84
C GLU A 373 20.97 -21.23 -19.13
N ASN A 374 21.59 -20.20 -18.50
CA ASN A 374 20.83 -19.10 -17.90
C ASN A 374 20.03 -18.37 -18.98
N GLY A 375 18.78 -18.04 -18.69
CA GLY A 375 17.88 -17.41 -19.65
C GLY A 375 17.21 -18.37 -20.64
N SER A 376 17.41 -19.68 -20.55
CA SER A 376 16.77 -20.65 -21.45
C SER A 376 15.27 -20.89 -21.19
N GLY A 377 14.66 -20.24 -20.18
CA GLY A 377 13.23 -20.34 -19.90
C GLY A 377 12.83 -21.32 -18.79
N LYS A 378 13.78 -21.95 -18.09
CA LYS A 378 13.51 -22.98 -17.04
C LYS A 378 12.59 -22.50 -15.93
N THR A 379 12.92 -21.36 -15.30
CA THR A 379 12.11 -20.77 -14.23
C THR A 379 10.73 -20.33 -14.76
N THR A 380 10.65 -19.85 -16.00
CA THR A 380 9.37 -19.53 -16.65
C THR A 380 8.52 -20.79 -16.83
N PHE A 381 9.13 -21.90 -17.23
CA PHE A 381 8.45 -23.19 -17.34
C PHE A 381 7.89 -23.63 -15.98
N SER A 382 8.67 -23.51 -14.89
CA SER A 382 8.17 -23.86 -13.55
C SER A 382 6.98 -23.03 -13.12
N LYS A 383 7.01 -21.72 -13.37
CA LYS A 383 5.91 -20.79 -13.06
C LYS A 383 4.61 -21.15 -13.83
N LEU A 384 4.73 -21.55 -15.08
CA LEU A 384 3.61 -21.99 -15.90
C LEU A 384 3.09 -23.38 -15.49
N LEU A 385 4.01 -24.32 -15.23
CA LEU A 385 3.67 -25.66 -14.76
C LEU A 385 2.90 -25.62 -13.43
N THR A 386 3.20 -24.68 -12.55
CA THR A 386 2.53 -24.55 -11.26
C THR A 386 1.23 -23.74 -11.33
N GLY A 387 0.86 -23.21 -12.50
CA GLY A 387 -0.29 -22.34 -12.67
C GLY A 387 -0.12 -20.95 -12.06
N ALA A 388 1.10 -20.59 -11.60
CA ALA A 388 1.40 -19.23 -11.13
C ALA A 388 1.25 -18.20 -12.27
N TYR A 389 1.57 -18.64 -13.49
CA TYR A 389 1.33 -17.90 -14.73
C TYR A 389 0.49 -18.74 -15.70
N LEU A 390 -0.18 -18.09 -16.63
CA LEU A 390 -0.88 -18.76 -17.72
C LEU A 390 -0.11 -18.59 -19.03
N PRO A 391 -0.08 -19.62 -19.91
CA PRO A 391 0.57 -19.50 -21.20
C PRO A 391 -0.11 -18.42 -22.07
N SER A 392 0.69 -17.68 -22.86
CA SER A 392 0.16 -16.72 -23.83
C SER A 392 -0.53 -17.43 -25.01
N ARG A 393 -0.01 -18.60 -25.38
CA ARG A 393 -0.54 -19.53 -26.40
C ARG A 393 -0.21 -20.95 -26.00
N GLY A 394 -0.95 -21.92 -26.54
CA GLY A 394 -0.82 -23.31 -26.15
C GLY A 394 -1.57 -23.64 -24.87
N SER A 395 -1.28 -24.78 -24.22
CA SER A 395 -1.96 -25.17 -22.99
C SER A 395 -1.11 -26.09 -22.12
N ILE A 396 -1.35 -26.03 -20.81
CA ILE A 396 -0.88 -27.00 -19.83
C ILE A 396 -2.09 -27.65 -19.21
N SER A 397 -2.12 -28.97 -19.16
CA SER A 397 -3.24 -29.73 -18.61
C SER A 397 -2.78 -30.91 -17.76
N TYR A 398 -3.57 -31.23 -16.74
CA TYR A 398 -3.44 -32.37 -15.84
C TYR A 398 -4.55 -33.36 -16.17
N ASP A 399 -4.25 -34.44 -16.86
CA ASP A 399 -5.25 -35.40 -17.42
C ASP A 399 -6.40 -34.69 -18.15
N GLY A 400 -6.07 -33.73 -19.01
CA GLY A 400 -7.04 -32.95 -19.78
C GLY A 400 -7.66 -31.75 -19.03
N GLN A 401 -7.46 -31.60 -17.72
CA GLN A 401 -7.89 -30.42 -16.96
C GLN A 401 -6.94 -29.27 -17.26
N ARG A 402 -7.34 -28.27 -18.04
CA ARG A 402 -6.51 -27.14 -18.43
C ARG A 402 -6.28 -26.20 -17.25
N THR A 403 -5.06 -25.72 -17.07
CA THR A 403 -4.68 -24.84 -15.96
C THR A 403 -5.55 -23.59 -15.87
N GLU A 404 -5.98 -23.05 -16.99
CA GLU A 404 -6.81 -21.85 -17.09
C GLU A 404 -8.26 -22.06 -16.61
N ASP A 405 -8.76 -23.29 -16.65
CA ASP A 405 -10.12 -23.66 -16.25
C ASP A 405 -10.20 -24.00 -14.75
N LEU A 406 -9.05 -24.22 -14.10
CA LEU A 406 -8.99 -24.67 -12.72
C LEU A 406 -9.10 -23.51 -11.72
N ARG A 407 -9.80 -23.75 -10.61
CA ARG A 407 -9.70 -22.90 -9.43
C ARG A 407 -8.31 -23.02 -8.84
N ARG A 408 -7.54 -21.94 -8.86
CA ARG A 408 -6.13 -21.93 -8.46
C ARG A 408 -5.90 -22.40 -7.03
N GLY A 409 -6.79 -21.99 -6.11
CA GLY A 409 -6.70 -22.45 -4.72
C GLY A 409 -6.72 -23.98 -4.60
N SER A 410 -7.56 -24.68 -5.38
CA SER A 410 -7.62 -26.14 -5.38
C SER A 410 -6.38 -26.78 -6.02
N LEU A 411 -5.85 -26.19 -7.10
CA LEU A 411 -4.61 -26.63 -7.72
C LEU A 411 -3.43 -26.46 -6.76
N TYR A 412 -3.33 -25.28 -6.12
CA TYR A 412 -2.25 -24.99 -5.18
C TYR A 412 -2.27 -25.90 -3.94
N GLU A 413 -3.41 -26.44 -3.52
CA GLU A 413 -3.42 -27.45 -2.45
C GLU A 413 -2.60 -28.71 -2.81
N HIS A 414 -2.45 -29.03 -4.08
CA HIS A 414 -1.78 -30.22 -4.60
C HIS A 414 -0.39 -30.01 -5.20
N ILE A 415 0.07 -28.76 -5.27
CA ILE A 415 1.40 -28.40 -5.77
C ILE A 415 2.24 -27.81 -4.64
N SER A 416 3.47 -28.23 -4.55
CA SER A 416 4.49 -27.65 -3.69
C SER A 416 5.60 -27.03 -4.53
N VAL A 417 6.07 -25.85 -4.16
CA VAL A 417 7.15 -25.14 -4.87
C VAL A 417 8.20 -24.70 -3.89
N VAL A 418 9.46 -24.96 -4.23
CA VAL A 418 10.62 -24.31 -3.60
C VAL A 418 11.25 -23.41 -4.65
N PRO A 419 10.97 -22.09 -4.63
CA PRO A 419 11.50 -21.17 -5.62
C PRO A 419 12.98 -20.87 -5.38
N GLN A 420 13.68 -20.40 -6.41
CA GLN A 420 15.08 -19.99 -6.35
C GLN A 420 15.29 -18.87 -5.31
N ASP A 421 14.44 -17.84 -5.36
CA ASP A 421 14.43 -16.70 -4.45
C ASP A 421 13.38 -16.89 -3.35
N PHE A 422 13.56 -17.88 -2.50
CA PHE A 422 12.64 -18.16 -1.42
C PHE A 422 12.61 -17.05 -0.36
N VAL A 423 11.43 -16.76 0.15
CA VAL A 423 11.24 -15.71 1.18
C VAL A 423 11.69 -16.23 2.55
N ARG A 424 12.50 -15.42 3.23
CA ARG A 424 12.95 -15.61 4.62
C ARG A 424 11.98 -14.91 5.55
N TYR A 425 10.87 -15.58 5.91
CA TYR A 425 9.87 -14.98 6.78
C TYR A 425 10.42 -14.77 8.19
N ARG A 426 10.16 -13.60 8.76
CA ARG A 426 10.53 -13.24 10.14
C ARG A 426 9.50 -13.79 11.13
N PHE A 427 9.22 -15.07 11.03
CA PHE A 427 8.33 -15.86 11.89
C PHE A 427 9.16 -16.83 12.74
N THR A 428 8.53 -17.65 13.57
CA THR A 428 9.22 -18.74 14.25
C THR A 428 9.70 -19.80 13.23
N LEU A 429 10.63 -20.65 13.64
CA LEU A 429 11.10 -21.75 12.79
C LEU A 429 9.94 -22.67 12.39
N GLY A 430 9.09 -23.04 13.36
CA GLY A 430 7.92 -23.88 13.12
C GLY A 430 6.91 -23.24 12.19
N GLU A 431 6.62 -21.95 12.33
CA GLU A 431 5.77 -21.22 11.37
C GLU A 431 6.38 -21.18 9.99
N ASN A 432 7.71 -21.00 9.86
CA ASN A 432 8.38 -21.00 8.56
C ASN A 432 8.22 -22.31 7.79
N VAL A 433 8.19 -23.43 8.47
CA VAL A 433 7.92 -24.74 7.84
C VAL A 433 6.42 -24.95 7.65
N GLY A 434 5.64 -24.68 8.70
CA GLY A 434 4.21 -24.99 8.77
C GLY A 434 3.31 -24.18 7.85
N ILE A 435 3.75 -22.98 7.41
CA ILE A 435 2.95 -22.06 6.58
C ILE A 435 2.50 -22.67 5.24
N SER A 436 3.21 -23.66 4.73
CA SER A 436 2.84 -24.36 3.50
C SER A 436 1.63 -25.27 3.66
N SER A 437 1.29 -25.67 4.91
CA SER A 437 0.11 -26.46 5.24
C SER A 437 -0.40 -26.13 6.64
N LEU A 438 -1.23 -25.09 6.73
CA LEU A 438 -1.78 -24.61 8.01
C LEU A 438 -2.58 -25.68 8.76
N LYS A 439 -3.26 -26.58 8.03
CA LYS A 439 -4.01 -27.69 8.61
C LYS A 439 -3.14 -28.64 9.47
N ARG A 440 -1.84 -28.69 9.19
CA ARG A 440 -0.86 -29.55 9.88
C ARG A 440 0.08 -28.81 10.81
N MET A 441 -0.04 -27.49 10.94
CA MET A 441 0.91 -26.65 11.68
C MET A 441 1.12 -27.11 13.14
N GLY A 442 0.11 -27.73 13.75
CA GLY A 442 0.18 -28.26 15.11
C GLY A 442 0.89 -29.62 15.28
N ASP A 443 1.29 -30.27 14.20
CA ASP A 443 1.99 -31.57 14.23
C ASP A 443 3.50 -31.35 14.40
N THR A 444 3.88 -30.89 15.60
CA THR A 444 5.27 -30.50 15.93
C THR A 444 6.25 -31.67 15.78
N LYS A 445 5.82 -32.87 16.20
CA LYS A 445 6.68 -34.07 16.13
C LYS A 445 7.06 -34.43 14.70
N ALA A 446 6.06 -34.46 13.78
CA ALA A 446 6.35 -34.72 12.38
C ALA A 446 7.21 -33.61 11.74
N MET A 447 7.08 -32.36 12.24
CA MET A 447 7.88 -31.24 11.77
C MET A 447 9.35 -31.35 12.23
N GLU A 448 9.59 -31.78 13.45
CA GLU A 448 10.92 -32.06 13.99
C GLU A 448 11.61 -33.21 13.24
N GLU A 449 10.87 -34.30 12.98
CA GLU A 449 11.35 -35.44 12.18
C GLU A 449 11.74 -34.99 10.76
N LEU A 450 10.89 -34.18 10.10
CA LEU A 450 11.18 -33.64 8.78
C LEU A 450 12.42 -32.74 8.78
N LEU A 451 12.53 -31.84 9.76
CA LEU A 451 13.70 -30.97 9.88
C LEU A 451 14.99 -31.75 10.17
N ALA A 452 14.93 -32.82 10.96
CA ALA A 452 16.07 -33.70 11.19
C ALA A 452 16.51 -34.40 9.88
N GLN A 453 15.56 -34.84 9.06
CA GLN A 453 15.85 -35.45 7.76
C GLN A 453 16.47 -34.47 6.76
N VAL A 454 15.93 -33.25 6.66
CA VAL A 454 16.35 -32.24 5.66
C VAL A 454 17.58 -31.46 6.09
N ALA A 455 17.61 -31.03 7.38
CA ALA A 455 18.64 -30.14 7.89
C ALA A 455 19.76 -30.86 8.63
N GLY A 456 19.54 -32.11 9.01
CA GLY A 456 20.44 -32.96 9.78
C GLY A 456 20.09 -33.01 11.26
N GLU A 457 20.50 -34.11 11.92
CA GLU A 457 20.37 -34.25 13.37
C GLU A 457 21.13 -33.12 14.09
N GLY A 458 20.55 -32.58 15.17
CA GLY A 458 21.12 -31.45 15.91
C GLY A 458 20.81 -30.05 15.35
N PHE A 459 20.18 -29.92 14.17
CA PHE A 459 19.81 -28.62 13.63
C PHE A 459 18.81 -27.89 14.55
N LEU A 460 17.81 -28.58 15.07
CA LEU A 460 16.82 -28.03 15.99
C LEU A 460 17.45 -27.56 17.31
N GLU A 461 18.37 -28.35 17.89
CA GLU A 461 19.08 -27.97 19.10
C GLU A 461 19.96 -26.73 18.88
N LYS A 462 20.67 -26.69 17.75
CA LYS A 462 21.48 -25.53 17.34
C LYS A 462 20.67 -24.26 17.20
N VAL A 463 19.47 -24.34 16.64
CA VAL A 463 18.59 -23.19 16.41
C VAL A 463 17.79 -22.84 17.68
N GLY A 464 17.57 -23.79 18.61
CA GLY A 464 16.85 -23.59 19.86
C GLY A 464 15.37 -24.00 19.81
N GLY A 465 14.97 -24.84 18.85
CA GLY A 465 13.62 -25.42 18.75
C GLY A 465 12.70 -24.71 17.75
N LEU A 466 11.48 -25.24 17.62
CA LEU A 466 10.47 -24.74 16.63
C LEU A 466 9.94 -23.34 16.97
N ASP A 467 9.88 -22.98 18.26
CA ASP A 467 9.31 -21.71 18.72
C ASP A 467 10.29 -20.53 18.63
N VAL A 468 11.52 -20.77 18.21
CA VAL A 468 12.53 -19.72 18.08
C VAL A 468 12.15 -18.74 16.98
N GLN A 469 12.06 -17.46 17.35
CA GLN A 469 11.87 -16.36 16.41
C GLN A 469 13.08 -16.25 15.49
N LEU A 470 12.87 -16.14 14.17
CA LEU A 470 13.93 -15.91 13.18
C LEU A 470 13.99 -14.43 12.81
N GLY A 471 15.24 -13.93 12.67
CA GLY A 471 15.51 -12.54 12.31
C GLY A 471 15.94 -11.68 13.49
N ARG A 472 17.15 -11.13 13.41
CA ARG A 472 17.73 -10.27 14.47
C ARG A 472 16.94 -9.00 14.73
N GLU A 473 16.25 -8.49 13.70
CA GLU A 473 15.39 -7.31 13.79
C GLU A 473 14.23 -7.48 14.78
N PHE A 474 13.84 -8.71 15.04
CA PHE A 474 12.77 -9.08 15.98
C PHE A 474 13.30 -9.75 17.26
N GLY A 475 14.61 -9.59 17.54
CA GLY A 475 15.25 -10.19 18.70
C GLY A 475 15.48 -11.69 18.57
N GLY A 476 15.31 -12.25 17.36
CA GLY A 476 15.43 -13.67 17.08
C GLY A 476 16.81 -14.09 16.56
N GLN A 477 16.93 -15.38 16.22
CA GLN A 477 18.14 -15.98 15.69
C GLN A 477 18.27 -15.75 14.17
N GLU A 478 19.49 -15.52 13.70
CA GLU A 478 19.81 -15.43 12.27
C GLU A 478 20.36 -16.75 11.77
N LEU A 479 19.75 -17.27 10.71
CA LEU A 479 20.24 -18.45 10.02
C LEU A 479 21.21 -18.06 8.90
N SER A 480 22.21 -18.91 8.64
CA SER A 480 23.04 -18.81 7.46
C SER A 480 22.23 -19.04 6.17
N GLY A 481 22.76 -18.63 5.00
CA GLY A 481 22.10 -18.86 3.71
C GLY A 481 21.74 -20.32 3.46
N GLY A 482 22.66 -21.24 3.77
CA GLY A 482 22.44 -22.68 3.62
C GLY A 482 21.39 -23.24 4.60
N GLU A 483 21.33 -22.73 5.84
CA GLU A 483 20.29 -23.11 6.80
C GLU A 483 18.91 -22.62 6.37
N TRP A 484 18.79 -21.38 5.88
CA TRP A 484 17.57 -20.88 5.29
C TRP A 484 17.08 -21.73 4.10
N GLN A 485 18.00 -22.22 3.29
CA GLN A 485 17.69 -23.08 2.16
C GLN A 485 17.10 -24.42 2.61
N LYS A 486 17.69 -25.04 3.66
CA LYS A 486 17.14 -26.25 4.28
C LYS A 486 15.74 -26.03 4.84
N VAL A 487 15.48 -24.88 5.49
CA VAL A 487 14.14 -24.50 5.96
C VAL A 487 13.16 -24.32 4.78
N ALA A 488 13.59 -23.74 3.67
CA ALA A 488 12.76 -23.60 2.47
C ALA A 488 12.40 -24.96 1.84
N ILE A 489 13.34 -25.89 1.81
CA ILE A 489 13.11 -27.28 1.34
C ILE A 489 12.12 -27.99 2.30
N ALA A 490 12.34 -27.90 3.62
CA ALA A 490 11.43 -28.47 4.61
C ALA A 490 10.01 -27.89 4.47
N ARG A 491 9.86 -26.57 4.24
CA ARG A 491 8.59 -25.91 3.93
C ARG A 491 7.91 -26.53 2.70
N GLY A 492 8.65 -26.75 1.63
CA GLY A 492 8.14 -27.40 0.41
C GLY A 492 7.67 -28.85 0.66
N LEU A 493 8.43 -29.62 1.43
CA LEU A 493 8.10 -31.01 1.78
C LEU A 493 6.97 -31.17 2.79
N TRP A 494 6.81 -30.19 3.70
CA TRP A 494 5.75 -30.22 4.73
C TRP A 494 4.37 -30.35 4.14
N LYS A 495 4.16 -29.73 2.98
CA LYS A 495 2.94 -29.89 2.20
C LYS A 495 2.94 -31.24 1.51
N ARG A 496 2.00 -32.10 1.83
CA ARG A 496 1.80 -33.41 1.17
C ARG A 496 1.15 -33.21 -0.19
N SER A 497 1.90 -32.65 -1.14
CA SER A 497 1.45 -32.39 -2.51
C SER A 497 1.72 -33.59 -3.43
N SER A 498 0.93 -33.73 -4.50
CA SER A 498 1.15 -34.74 -5.55
C SER A 498 2.26 -34.32 -6.53
N ILE A 499 2.51 -33.01 -6.64
CA ILE A 499 3.51 -32.41 -7.51
C ILE A 499 4.47 -31.57 -6.66
N VAL A 500 5.76 -31.74 -6.87
CA VAL A 500 6.80 -30.95 -6.20
C VAL A 500 7.70 -30.31 -7.26
N VAL A 501 7.80 -28.99 -7.24
CA VAL A 501 8.67 -28.23 -8.15
C VAL A 501 9.79 -27.57 -7.35
N LEU A 502 11.02 -27.84 -7.72
CA LEU A 502 12.21 -27.21 -7.16
C LEU A 502 12.87 -26.35 -8.23
N ASP A 503 13.01 -25.07 -7.98
CA ASP A 503 13.69 -24.13 -8.88
C ASP A 503 15.03 -23.71 -8.26
N GLU A 504 16.11 -24.33 -8.70
CA GLU A 504 17.48 -24.10 -8.23
C GLU A 504 17.64 -24.05 -6.69
N PRO A 505 17.08 -25.04 -5.96
CA PRO A 505 16.92 -24.94 -4.52
C PRO A 505 18.23 -24.92 -3.73
N THR A 506 19.38 -25.10 -4.38
CA THR A 506 20.68 -25.36 -3.76
C THR A 506 21.80 -24.46 -4.27
N SER A 507 21.47 -23.34 -4.93
CA SER A 507 22.43 -22.42 -5.57
C SER A 507 23.49 -21.83 -4.61
N ALA A 508 23.24 -21.81 -3.30
CA ALA A 508 24.13 -21.29 -2.27
C ALA A 508 24.93 -22.38 -1.51
N LEU A 509 24.85 -23.65 -1.93
CA LEU A 509 25.49 -24.77 -1.26
C LEU A 509 26.74 -25.27 -2.03
N ASP A 510 27.64 -25.91 -1.28
CA ASP A 510 28.75 -26.66 -1.86
C ASP A 510 28.21 -27.83 -2.71
N PRO A 511 28.83 -28.14 -3.86
CA PRO A 511 28.38 -29.19 -4.78
C PRO A 511 28.16 -30.56 -4.16
N LEU A 512 28.98 -30.96 -3.18
CA LEU A 512 28.83 -32.25 -2.49
C LEU A 512 27.61 -32.24 -1.56
N VAL A 513 27.45 -31.18 -0.80
CA VAL A 513 26.29 -30.98 0.10
C VAL A 513 25.00 -30.87 -0.70
N GLU A 514 25.04 -30.21 -1.86
CA GLU A 514 23.88 -30.13 -2.76
C GLU A 514 23.43 -31.50 -3.24
N TYR A 515 24.38 -32.30 -3.77
CA TYR A 515 24.07 -33.63 -4.24
C TYR A 515 23.46 -34.51 -3.14
N GLU A 516 23.99 -34.44 -1.92
CA GLU A 516 23.48 -35.18 -0.78
C GLU A 516 22.05 -34.74 -0.43
N ILE A 517 21.77 -33.43 -0.36
CA ILE A 517 20.42 -32.89 -0.05
C ILE A 517 19.43 -33.25 -1.14
N LEU A 518 19.81 -33.10 -2.42
CA LEU A 518 18.89 -33.41 -3.53
C LEU A 518 18.65 -34.92 -3.66
N SER A 519 19.66 -35.78 -3.40
CA SER A 519 19.47 -37.23 -3.38
C SER A 519 18.53 -37.66 -2.27
N ARG A 520 18.70 -37.15 -1.05
CA ARG A 520 17.76 -37.37 0.07
C ARG A 520 16.37 -36.85 -0.25
N PHE A 521 16.31 -35.69 -0.89
CA PHE A 521 15.03 -35.12 -1.31
C PHE A 521 14.27 -36.05 -2.28
N VAL A 522 14.95 -36.56 -3.30
CA VAL A 522 14.34 -37.51 -4.25
C VAL A 522 13.86 -38.77 -3.53
N GLU A 523 14.62 -39.30 -2.58
CA GLU A 523 14.21 -40.45 -1.75
C GLU A 523 12.94 -40.16 -0.93
N MET A 524 12.79 -38.92 -0.40
CA MET A 524 11.64 -38.50 0.40
C MET A 524 10.36 -38.27 -0.43
N ILE A 525 10.48 -38.15 -1.75
CA ILE A 525 9.35 -37.86 -2.65
C ILE A 525 9.06 -38.99 -3.66
N GLN A 526 9.56 -40.20 -3.42
CA GLN A 526 9.45 -41.32 -4.37
C GLN A 526 8.04 -41.61 -4.90
N ASP A 527 7.01 -41.32 -4.08
CA ASP A 527 5.60 -41.50 -4.46
C ASP A 527 4.96 -40.25 -5.13
N ARG A 528 5.76 -39.22 -5.45
CA ARG A 528 5.28 -37.95 -5.99
C ARG A 528 5.90 -37.67 -7.34
N THR A 529 5.20 -36.90 -8.16
CA THR A 529 5.78 -36.34 -9.38
C THR A 529 6.66 -35.17 -9.03
N SER A 530 7.89 -35.09 -9.54
CA SER A 530 8.77 -33.97 -9.30
C SER A 530 9.36 -33.36 -10.56
N VAL A 531 9.52 -32.04 -10.52
CA VAL A 531 10.23 -31.26 -11.54
C VAL A 531 11.31 -30.46 -10.85
N ILE A 532 12.58 -30.80 -11.12
CA ILE A 532 13.75 -30.17 -10.53
C ILE A 532 14.45 -29.35 -11.61
N ILE A 533 14.48 -28.05 -11.43
CA ILE A 533 15.27 -27.17 -12.28
C ILE A 533 16.64 -27.02 -11.65
N SER A 534 17.66 -27.33 -12.41
CA SER A 534 19.04 -27.19 -11.96
C SER A 534 19.98 -26.84 -13.12
N HIS A 535 20.96 -26.00 -12.84
CA HIS A 535 22.10 -25.85 -13.76
C HIS A 535 23.21 -26.81 -13.44
N ARG A 536 23.10 -27.63 -12.41
CA ARG A 536 24.09 -28.66 -12.08
C ARG A 536 23.60 -30.02 -12.54
N VAL A 537 24.40 -30.64 -13.38
CA VAL A 537 23.99 -31.89 -14.04
C VAL A 537 24.12 -33.13 -13.15
N GLY A 538 24.70 -33.04 -11.95
CA GLY A 538 24.88 -34.19 -11.06
C GLY A 538 23.61 -34.95 -10.75
N ILE A 539 22.49 -34.23 -10.50
CA ILE A 539 21.18 -34.82 -10.20
C ILE A 539 20.54 -35.53 -11.40
N CYS A 540 20.98 -35.23 -12.63
CA CYS A 540 20.45 -35.85 -13.85
C CYS A 540 20.65 -37.39 -13.90
N ARG A 541 21.61 -37.93 -13.13
CA ARG A 541 21.84 -39.38 -13.06
C ARG A 541 20.67 -40.14 -12.41
N SER A 542 19.97 -39.47 -11.48
CA SER A 542 18.84 -40.04 -10.73
C SER A 542 17.49 -39.74 -11.37
N ALA A 543 17.45 -38.97 -12.45
CA ALA A 543 16.23 -38.56 -13.12
C ALA A 543 15.67 -39.65 -14.04
N ASP A 544 14.35 -39.85 -14.02
CA ASP A 544 13.65 -40.70 -14.98
C ASP A 544 13.65 -40.07 -16.38
N LYS A 545 13.60 -38.74 -16.43
CA LYS A 545 13.57 -37.95 -17.65
C LYS A 545 14.33 -36.63 -17.46
N ILE A 546 15.08 -36.26 -18.48
CA ILE A 546 15.78 -34.98 -18.57
C ILE A 546 15.19 -34.20 -19.73
N ILE A 547 14.85 -32.95 -19.47
CA ILE A 547 14.42 -31.94 -20.46
C ILE A 547 15.55 -30.92 -20.60
N VAL A 548 16.06 -30.76 -21.80
CA VAL A 548 17.12 -29.78 -22.10
C VAL A 548 16.48 -28.57 -22.78
N MET A 549 16.63 -27.42 -22.16
CA MET A 549 16.07 -26.17 -22.66
C MET A 549 17.17 -25.24 -23.21
N LYS A 550 16.88 -24.64 -24.37
CA LYS A 550 17.70 -23.62 -25.01
C LYS A 550 16.82 -22.60 -25.72
N ASP A 551 17.09 -21.32 -25.51
CA ASP A 551 16.39 -20.20 -26.15
C ASP A 551 14.84 -20.33 -26.11
N GLY A 552 14.31 -20.68 -24.94
CA GLY A 552 12.87 -20.84 -24.72
C GLY A 552 12.23 -22.12 -25.28
N ARG A 553 13.02 -23.03 -25.84
CA ARG A 553 12.54 -24.28 -26.49
C ARG A 553 13.14 -25.51 -25.82
N MET A 554 12.44 -26.63 -25.90
CA MET A 554 12.99 -27.95 -25.59
C MET A 554 13.79 -28.46 -26.79
N VAL A 555 15.09 -28.63 -26.63
CA VAL A 555 16.00 -29.11 -27.70
C VAL A 555 16.24 -30.60 -27.62
N GLU A 556 16.28 -31.16 -26.42
CA GLU A 556 16.50 -32.59 -26.18
C GLU A 556 15.61 -33.08 -25.03
N CYS A 557 15.21 -34.34 -25.10
CA CYS A 557 14.48 -35.02 -24.03
C CYS A 557 14.86 -36.51 -24.04
N GLY A 558 15.10 -37.08 -22.86
CA GLY A 558 15.47 -38.50 -22.72
C GLY A 558 16.13 -38.81 -21.38
N LYS A 559 16.69 -40.03 -21.26
CA LYS A 559 17.43 -40.43 -20.07
C LYS A 559 18.90 -40.02 -20.17
N HIS A 560 19.59 -39.96 -19.04
CA HIS A 560 20.99 -39.55 -18.93
C HIS A 560 21.92 -40.23 -19.95
N GLN A 561 21.88 -41.58 -20.03
CA GLN A 561 22.73 -42.33 -20.92
C GLN A 561 22.39 -42.12 -22.40
N GLU A 562 21.09 -42.00 -22.71
CA GLU A 562 20.60 -41.76 -24.08
C GLU A 562 21.09 -40.40 -24.61
N LEU A 563 20.95 -39.35 -23.75
CA LEU A 563 21.35 -38.00 -24.12
C LEU A 563 22.88 -37.84 -24.24
N LEU A 564 23.63 -38.53 -23.38
CA LEU A 564 25.08 -38.57 -23.53
C LEU A 564 25.51 -39.21 -24.86
N ALA A 565 24.87 -40.30 -25.24
CA ALA A 565 25.17 -41.03 -26.49
C ALA A 565 24.82 -40.22 -27.75
N ARG A 566 23.86 -39.28 -27.66
CA ARG A 566 23.49 -38.37 -28.78
C ARG A 566 24.54 -37.29 -29.06
N GLU A 567 25.49 -37.07 -28.15
CA GLU A 567 26.52 -36.02 -28.25
C GLU A 567 26.01 -34.60 -28.51
N GLY A 568 24.74 -34.31 -28.12
CA GLY A 568 24.06 -33.04 -28.32
C GLY A 568 24.35 -32.00 -27.23
N GLU A 569 23.40 -31.10 -27.03
CA GLU A 569 23.47 -29.98 -26.05
C GLU A 569 23.67 -30.51 -24.61
N TYR A 570 22.94 -31.58 -24.25
CA TYR A 570 23.13 -32.24 -22.95
C TYR A 570 24.54 -32.70 -22.72
N ALA A 571 25.10 -33.41 -23.69
CA ALA A 571 26.49 -33.94 -23.59
C ALA A 571 27.52 -32.80 -23.51
N ARG A 572 27.27 -31.68 -24.19
CA ARG A 572 28.09 -30.46 -24.09
C ARG A 572 28.08 -29.90 -22.66
N ILE A 573 26.87 -29.65 -22.10
CA ILE A 573 26.71 -29.12 -20.75
C ILE A 573 27.33 -30.06 -19.72
N TRP A 574 27.10 -31.38 -19.87
CA TRP A 574 27.68 -32.39 -19.00
C TRP A 574 29.20 -32.36 -19.00
N ARG A 575 29.84 -32.37 -20.17
CA ARG A 575 31.29 -32.35 -20.29
C ARG A 575 31.91 -31.06 -19.73
N GLU A 576 31.27 -29.94 -19.93
CA GLU A 576 31.76 -28.66 -19.38
C GLU A 576 31.75 -28.68 -17.86
N GLN A 577 30.70 -29.20 -17.24
CA GLN A 577 30.60 -29.27 -15.78
C GLN A 577 31.44 -30.42 -15.17
N ALA A 578 31.51 -31.56 -15.84
CA ALA A 578 32.29 -32.68 -15.35
C ALA A 578 33.80 -32.34 -15.19
N LYS A 579 34.33 -31.38 -15.95
CA LYS A 579 35.72 -30.89 -15.80
C LYS A 579 36.01 -30.29 -14.41
N TRP A 580 34.97 -29.87 -13.68
CA TRP A 580 35.12 -29.29 -12.35
C TRP A 580 35.01 -30.34 -11.22
N TYR A 581 34.70 -31.60 -11.56
CA TYR A 581 34.54 -32.72 -10.62
C TYR A 581 35.61 -33.79 -10.80
N VAL A 582 36.53 -33.61 -11.74
CA VAL A 582 37.74 -34.38 -11.97
C VAL A 582 38.94 -33.50 -11.62
#